data_2d2cf0fbfa462b0756665a7d2f7ae904
#
_entry.id   2d2cf0fbfa462b0756665a7d2f7ae904
#
_cell.length_a   1.000
_cell.length_b   1.000
_cell.length_c   1.000
_cell.angle_alpha   90.00
_cell.angle_beta   90.00
_cell.angle_gamma   90.00
#
_symmetry.space_group_name_H-M   'P 1'
#
loop_
_entity.id
_entity.type
_entity.pdbx_description
1 polymer ?
#
loop_
_entity_poly.entity_id
_entity_poly.type
_entity_poly.pdbx_seq_one_letter_code
_entity_poly.pdbx_strand_id
1 'polypeptide(L)'
;RSSDLISLKQEGISYIAGAELPCVIVNIVRGGPGLGGIQPAQSDYFQATKGGGHGDYRLIVLAPSSIQEIVDLTFEAFDLADIYRNPVMIMGDGMLGQMMEPVQFREVKGREVPEKSWATCGLYGRENHNVITSLFLAPEECEKHNLKLNNKYKEIEKKEAKFELYNCDDECDFIIVAYGTMARICRNLINMADKEGIRIGLIRPITLWPFPKAAFEQVIWLTGYGFLCVEMSMGQMVEDVRLAVNGKK
;
A
#
# COMPACT_ATOMS: atom_id res chain seq x y z
N ARG A 1 0.50 20.44 9.48
CA ARG A 1 0.74 19.86 10.80
C ARG A 1 0.73 18.37 10.69
N SER A 2 1.73 17.93 10.93
CA SER A 2 2.51 16.77 10.66
C SER A 2 2.10 15.55 11.48
N SER A 3 2.66 14.66 11.43
CA SER A 3 3.18 13.40 11.96
C SER A 3 2.42 12.68 13.10
N ASP A 4 1.99 13.34 14.14
CA ASP A 4 1.19 12.74 15.21
C ASP A 4 -0.26 12.49 14.79
N LEU A 5 -0.62 13.02 13.62
CA LEU A 5 -1.99 13.01 13.13
C LEU A 5 -2.42 11.65 12.57
N ILE A 6 -1.51 10.87 11.98
CA ILE A 6 -1.91 9.55 11.44
C ILE A 6 -2.28 8.60 12.59
N SER A 7 -1.52 8.58 13.67
CA SER A 7 -1.83 7.78 14.87
C SER A 7 -3.15 8.18 15.49
N LEU A 8 -3.40 9.49 15.63
CA LEU A 8 -4.68 10.01 16.14
C LEU A 8 -5.87 9.79 15.21
N LYS A 9 -5.62 9.50 13.91
CA LYS A 9 -6.67 9.21 12.92
C LYS A 9 -7.05 7.74 12.85
N GLN A 10 -6.32 6.83 13.50
CA GLN A 10 -6.53 5.39 13.35
C GLN A 10 -7.95 4.94 13.74
N GLU A 11 -8.55 5.55 14.76
CA GLU A 11 -9.94 5.32 15.11
C GLU A 11 -10.88 5.69 13.94
N GLY A 12 -10.74 6.91 13.40
CA GLY A 12 -11.53 7.36 12.25
C GLY A 12 -11.32 6.51 11.00
N ILE A 13 -10.10 6.05 10.76
CA ILE A 13 -9.78 5.16 9.63
C ILE A 13 -10.50 3.82 9.78
N SER A 14 -10.51 3.24 10.99
CA SER A 14 -11.25 2.01 11.25
C SER A 14 -12.77 2.18 11.05
N TYR A 15 -13.33 3.31 11.45
CA TYR A 15 -14.74 3.64 11.20
C TYR A 15 -15.04 3.78 9.70
N ILE A 16 -14.18 4.46 8.93
CA ILE A 16 -14.33 4.62 7.49
C ILE A 16 -14.33 3.24 6.81
N ALA A 17 -13.39 2.37 7.19
CA ALA A 17 -13.30 1.00 6.66
C ALA A 17 -14.53 0.15 7.04
N GLY A 18 -14.95 0.21 8.30
CA GLY A 18 -16.12 -0.51 8.80
C GLY A 18 -17.44 -0.03 8.18
N ALA A 19 -17.57 1.27 7.92
CA ALA A 19 -18.73 1.86 7.24
C ALA A 19 -18.68 1.71 5.70
N GLU A 20 -17.62 1.13 5.16
CA GLU A 20 -17.38 0.98 3.72
C GLU A 20 -17.48 2.32 2.96
N LEU A 21 -16.77 3.33 3.47
CA LEU A 21 -16.70 4.64 2.84
C LEU A 21 -15.41 4.79 2.02
N PRO A 22 -15.47 5.32 0.79
CA PRO A 22 -14.29 5.67 0.02
C PRO A 22 -13.56 6.83 0.68
N CYS A 23 -12.23 6.71 0.79
CA CYS A 23 -11.38 7.75 1.32
C CYS A 23 -9.95 7.58 0.78
N VAL A 24 -9.31 8.68 0.41
CA VAL A 24 -7.88 8.69 0.08
C VAL A 24 -7.13 9.38 1.21
N ILE A 25 -6.11 8.69 1.72
CA ILE A 25 -5.26 9.13 2.83
C ILE A 25 -3.84 9.29 2.29
N VAL A 26 -3.18 10.38 2.63
CA VAL A 26 -1.76 10.58 2.31
C VAL A 26 -0.96 10.56 3.62
N ASN A 27 -0.02 9.63 3.72
CA ASN A 27 0.92 9.54 4.85
C ASN A 27 2.36 9.73 4.37
N ILE A 28 2.99 10.82 4.74
CA ILE A 28 4.41 11.09 4.49
C ILE A 28 5.17 10.77 5.77
N VAL A 29 5.81 9.60 5.77
CA VAL A 29 6.40 8.99 6.95
C VAL A 29 7.73 9.65 7.31
N ARG A 30 7.90 9.92 8.58
CA ARG A 30 9.11 10.43 9.19
C ARG A 30 9.60 9.54 10.33
N GLY A 31 10.79 9.78 10.82
CA GLY A 31 11.37 9.02 11.93
C GLY A 31 10.56 9.13 13.22
N GLY A 32 10.18 7.99 13.77
CA GLY A 32 9.54 7.78 15.07
C GLY A 32 10.47 6.96 15.98
N PRO A 33 9.95 6.40 17.10
CA PRO A 33 8.58 6.52 17.61
C PRO A 33 8.30 7.83 18.37
N GLY A 34 7.04 8.05 18.73
CA GLY A 34 6.55 9.21 19.44
C GLY A 34 6.70 10.49 18.62
N LEU A 35 7.22 11.55 19.20
CA LEU A 35 7.50 12.78 18.45
C LEU A 35 8.60 12.58 17.40
N GLY A 36 9.57 11.70 17.66
CA GLY A 36 10.64 11.35 16.71
C GLY A 36 11.38 12.54 16.13
N GLY A 37 11.76 12.42 14.87
CA GLY A 37 12.48 13.45 14.12
C GLY A 37 11.79 13.84 12.82
N ILE A 38 12.42 14.72 12.04
CA ILE A 38 11.93 15.15 10.72
C ILE A 38 12.53 14.34 9.56
N GLN A 39 13.47 13.47 9.86
CA GLN A 39 14.14 12.66 8.85
C GLN A 39 13.19 11.66 8.18
N PRO A 40 13.37 11.35 6.89
CA PRO A 40 12.57 10.37 6.20
C PRO A 40 12.69 8.98 6.88
N ALA A 41 11.60 8.23 6.88
CA ALA A 41 11.57 6.87 7.39
C ALA A 41 10.47 6.06 6.70
N GLN A 42 10.50 4.73 6.88
CA GLN A 42 9.48 3.80 6.41
C GLN A 42 8.90 2.99 7.58
N SER A 43 8.95 3.56 8.78
CA SER A 43 8.62 2.88 10.04
C SER A 43 7.11 2.79 10.35
N ASP A 44 6.24 3.36 9.51
CA ASP A 44 4.78 3.22 9.63
C ASP A 44 4.23 2.05 8.78
N TYR A 45 5.10 1.18 8.26
CA TYR A 45 4.68 0.07 7.41
C TYR A 45 3.66 -0.84 8.10
N PHE A 46 3.91 -1.26 9.33
CA PHE A 46 2.94 -2.09 10.09
C PHE A 46 1.64 -1.34 10.35
N GLN A 47 1.71 -0.07 10.74
CA GLN A 47 0.53 0.73 10.98
C GLN A 47 -0.36 0.82 9.72
N ALA A 48 0.25 0.98 8.55
CA ALA A 48 -0.47 1.07 7.28
C ALA A 48 -1.00 -0.29 6.79
N THR A 49 -0.22 -1.36 6.93
CA THR A 49 -0.52 -2.67 6.32
C THR A 49 -1.16 -3.69 7.25
N LYS A 50 -0.88 -3.60 8.56
CA LYS A 50 -1.42 -4.52 9.58
C LYS A 50 -2.57 -3.89 10.38
N GLY A 51 -2.80 -2.58 10.21
CA GLY A 51 -3.81 -1.81 10.93
C GLY A 51 -3.29 -1.18 12.23
N GLY A 52 -3.77 0.00 12.51
CA GLY A 52 -3.44 0.76 13.73
C GLY A 52 -4.70 1.14 14.55
N GLY A 53 -5.89 0.84 14.03
CA GLY A 53 -7.18 1.10 14.66
C GLY A 53 -7.83 -0.19 15.17
N HIS A 54 -9.15 -0.15 15.30
CA HIS A 54 -9.95 -1.22 15.88
C HIS A 54 -10.52 -2.15 14.81
N GLY A 55 -10.45 -3.45 15.05
CA GLY A 55 -11.15 -4.49 14.30
C GLY A 55 -10.39 -5.03 13.07
N ASP A 56 -11.07 -5.90 12.34
CA ASP A 56 -10.54 -6.61 11.17
C ASP A 56 -10.73 -5.79 9.90
N TYR A 57 -9.86 -4.81 9.67
CA TYR A 57 -9.91 -4.00 8.46
C TYR A 57 -8.57 -3.97 7.73
N ARG A 58 -8.61 -3.60 6.45
CA ARG A 58 -7.43 -3.39 5.60
C ARG A 58 -7.56 -2.11 4.79
N LEU A 59 -6.45 -1.44 4.58
CA LEU A 59 -6.31 -0.35 3.62
C LEU A 59 -5.67 -0.90 2.35
N ILE A 60 -5.98 -0.33 1.19
CA ILE A 60 -5.09 -0.47 0.04
C ILE A 60 -3.97 0.54 0.25
N VAL A 61 -2.71 0.08 0.25
CA VAL A 61 -1.56 0.93 0.52
C VAL A 61 -0.66 0.97 -0.70
N LEU A 62 -0.51 2.15 -1.29
CA LEU A 62 0.28 2.43 -2.49
C LEU A 62 1.57 3.16 -2.11
N ALA A 63 2.70 2.69 -2.61
CA ALA A 63 4.03 3.24 -2.31
C ALA A 63 4.72 3.78 -3.55
N PRO A 64 4.55 5.07 -3.87
CA PRO A 64 5.25 5.73 -4.98
C PRO A 64 6.75 5.80 -4.73
N SER A 65 7.53 5.81 -5.81
CA SER A 65 8.99 6.00 -5.79
C SER A 65 9.46 7.29 -6.48
N SER A 66 8.53 8.07 -7.06
CA SER A 66 8.78 9.36 -7.69
C SER A 66 7.60 10.31 -7.52
N ILE A 67 7.83 11.59 -7.78
CA ILE A 67 6.74 12.60 -7.72
C ILE A 67 5.70 12.35 -8.81
N GLN A 68 6.11 11.90 -10.00
CA GLN A 68 5.16 11.52 -11.04
C GLN A 68 4.26 10.37 -10.58
N GLU A 69 4.82 9.35 -9.93
CA GLU A 69 4.03 8.24 -9.39
C GLU A 69 3.09 8.69 -8.26
N ILE A 70 3.48 9.66 -7.43
CA ILE A 70 2.56 10.23 -6.43
C ILE A 70 1.31 10.77 -7.12
N VAL A 71 1.47 11.51 -8.22
CA VAL A 71 0.35 12.06 -8.98
C VAL A 71 -0.48 10.93 -9.61
N ASP A 72 0.16 10.03 -10.36
CA ASP A 72 -0.52 8.96 -11.08
C ASP A 72 -1.27 8.02 -10.13
N LEU A 73 -0.63 7.60 -9.04
CA LEU A 73 -1.25 6.73 -8.03
C LEU A 73 -2.32 7.46 -7.21
N THR A 74 -2.26 8.78 -7.09
CA THR A 74 -3.33 9.54 -6.41
C THR A 74 -4.62 9.48 -7.22
N PHE A 75 -4.56 9.65 -8.54
CA PHE A 75 -5.75 9.46 -9.40
C PHE A 75 -6.30 8.04 -9.25
N GLU A 76 -5.44 7.04 -9.33
CA GLU A 76 -5.85 5.65 -9.16
C GLU A 76 -6.43 5.36 -7.78
N ALA A 77 -5.91 6.00 -6.72
CA ALA A 77 -6.38 5.82 -5.36
C ALA A 77 -7.85 6.22 -5.20
N PHE A 78 -8.31 7.28 -5.88
CA PHE A 78 -9.73 7.66 -5.87
C PHE A 78 -10.60 6.61 -6.55
N ASP A 79 -10.18 6.09 -7.70
CA ASP A 79 -10.91 5.02 -8.40
C ASP A 79 -11.00 3.77 -7.52
N LEU A 80 -9.88 3.32 -6.94
CA LEU A 80 -9.83 2.17 -6.03
C LEU A 80 -10.72 2.36 -4.80
N ALA A 81 -10.68 3.56 -4.20
CA ALA A 81 -11.50 3.87 -3.04
C ALA A 81 -12.99 3.75 -3.37
N ASP A 82 -13.42 4.27 -4.51
CA ASP A 82 -14.81 4.22 -4.94
C ASP A 82 -15.25 2.80 -5.37
N ILE A 83 -14.41 2.08 -6.13
CA ILE A 83 -14.71 0.72 -6.60
C ILE A 83 -14.93 -0.23 -5.43
N TYR A 84 -14.02 -0.21 -4.46
CA TYR A 84 -14.05 -1.14 -3.33
C TYR A 84 -14.77 -0.57 -2.10
N ARG A 85 -15.19 0.68 -2.12
CA ARG A 85 -15.73 1.37 -0.94
C ARG A 85 -14.81 1.12 0.27
N ASN A 86 -13.55 1.50 0.11
CA ASN A 86 -12.48 1.19 1.05
C ASN A 86 -11.50 2.35 1.14
N PRO A 87 -10.92 2.65 2.31
CA PRO A 87 -9.85 3.63 2.39
C PRO A 87 -8.62 3.13 1.64
N VAL A 88 -8.00 4.05 0.88
CA VAL A 88 -6.73 3.84 0.15
C VAL A 88 -5.70 4.83 0.69
N MET A 89 -4.50 4.35 0.96
CA MET A 89 -3.40 5.18 1.47
C MET A 89 -2.28 5.31 0.44
N ILE A 90 -1.88 6.54 0.15
CA ILE A 90 -0.60 6.85 -0.50
C ILE A 90 0.44 6.98 0.61
N MET A 91 1.42 6.10 0.64
CA MET A 91 2.46 6.07 1.65
C MET A 91 3.81 6.46 1.03
N GLY A 92 4.24 7.68 1.28
CA GLY A 92 5.56 8.18 0.93
C GLY A 92 6.43 8.39 2.16
N ASP A 93 7.67 8.76 1.96
CA ASP A 93 8.58 9.16 3.04
C ASP A 93 8.93 10.65 2.93
N GLY A 94 9.58 11.18 3.96
CA GLY A 94 9.94 12.59 4.05
C GLY A 94 10.89 13.06 2.94
N MET A 95 11.61 12.16 2.25
CA MET A 95 12.44 12.52 1.11
C MET A 95 11.56 12.82 -0.11
N LEU A 96 10.63 11.93 -0.44
CA LEU A 96 9.64 12.16 -1.49
C LEU A 96 8.80 13.41 -1.21
N GLY A 97 8.43 13.64 0.06
CA GLY A 97 7.65 14.81 0.46
C GLY A 97 8.37 16.16 0.30
N GLN A 98 9.69 16.15 0.18
CA GLN A 98 10.54 17.36 0.02
C GLN A 98 11.14 17.50 -1.39
N MET A 99 11.09 16.44 -2.20
CA MET A 99 11.64 16.45 -3.55
C MET A 99 10.79 17.32 -4.49
N MET A 100 11.47 17.94 -5.45
CA MET A 100 10.84 18.61 -6.59
C MET A 100 11.29 17.95 -7.88
N GLU A 101 10.34 17.43 -8.64
CA GLU A 101 10.56 16.84 -9.96
C GLU A 101 9.51 17.38 -10.94
N PRO A 102 9.83 17.48 -12.23
CA PRO A 102 8.83 17.85 -13.23
C PRO A 102 7.75 16.78 -13.30
N VAL A 103 6.48 17.21 -13.35
CA VAL A 103 5.32 16.34 -13.40
C VAL A 103 4.53 16.64 -14.69
N GLN A 104 4.09 15.60 -15.35
CA GLN A 104 3.13 15.68 -16.45
C GLN A 104 1.75 15.23 -15.97
N PHE A 105 0.78 16.13 -16.01
CA PHE A 105 -0.62 15.75 -15.84
C PHE A 105 -1.09 15.11 -17.14
N ARG A 106 -1.20 13.79 -17.13
CA ARG A 106 -1.69 13.01 -18.28
C ARG A 106 -3.20 12.91 -18.19
N GLU A 107 -3.87 12.77 -19.33
CA GLU A 107 -5.24 12.29 -19.32
C GLU A 107 -5.24 10.84 -18.83
N VAL A 108 -5.60 10.65 -17.57
CA VAL A 108 -5.75 9.32 -16.98
C VAL A 108 -7.13 8.81 -17.39
N LYS A 109 -7.18 7.74 -18.18
CA LYS A 109 -8.43 7.03 -18.37
C LYS A 109 -8.77 6.34 -17.04
N GLY A 110 -9.68 6.93 -16.27
CA GLY A 110 -10.17 6.37 -15.02
C GLY A 110 -10.73 4.97 -15.20
N ARG A 111 -10.77 4.20 -14.12
CA ARG A 111 -11.46 2.91 -14.10
C ARG A 111 -12.97 3.13 -14.11
N GLU A 112 -13.71 2.17 -14.57
CA GLU A 112 -15.17 2.19 -14.44
C GLU A 112 -15.56 2.08 -12.98
N VAL A 113 -16.13 3.16 -12.44
CA VAL A 113 -16.56 3.24 -11.04
C VAL A 113 -18.04 2.87 -10.96
N PRO A 114 -18.43 1.94 -10.08
CA PRO A 114 -19.83 1.56 -9.90
C PRO A 114 -20.70 2.74 -9.47
N GLU A 115 -21.98 2.70 -9.84
CA GLU A 115 -22.95 3.71 -9.40
C GLU A 115 -23.02 3.75 -7.86
N LYS A 116 -23.00 4.98 -7.32
CA LYS A 116 -23.01 5.21 -5.86
C LYS A 116 -24.43 5.15 -5.28
N SER A 117 -25.18 4.12 -5.60
CA SER A 117 -26.57 3.90 -5.10
C SER A 117 -26.66 3.83 -3.58
N TRP A 118 -25.56 3.54 -2.89
CA TRP A 118 -25.42 3.50 -1.44
C TRP A 118 -25.28 4.89 -0.78
N ALA A 119 -25.01 5.95 -1.56
CA ALA A 119 -24.73 7.27 -1.02
C ALA A 119 -25.94 7.90 -0.31
N THR A 120 -25.66 8.71 0.70
CA THR A 120 -26.67 9.40 1.53
C THR A 120 -27.09 10.72 0.88
N CYS A 121 -27.63 10.66 -0.32
CA CYS A 121 -28.01 11.83 -1.13
C CYS A 121 -29.52 12.14 -1.10
N GLY A 122 -30.22 11.79 -0.03
CA GLY A 122 -31.68 11.95 0.09
C GLY A 122 -32.46 10.74 -0.45
N LEU A 123 -33.77 10.89 -0.64
CA LEU A 123 -34.62 9.77 -1.07
C LEU A 123 -34.45 9.42 -2.56
N TYR A 124 -34.38 10.41 -3.43
CA TYR A 124 -34.25 10.22 -4.90
C TYR A 124 -35.20 9.17 -5.48
N GLY A 125 -36.47 9.17 -5.06
CA GLY A 125 -37.50 8.21 -5.49
C GLY A 125 -37.45 6.84 -4.78
N ARG A 126 -36.58 6.64 -3.80
CA ARG A 126 -36.53 5.46 -2.93
C ARG A 126 -37.55 5.55 -1.80
N GLU A 127 -38.01 4.42 -1.30
CA GLU A 127 -38.92 4.40 -0.14
C GLU A 127 -38.21 4.74 1.17
N ASN A 128 -36.93 4.38 1.32
CA ASN A 128 -36.16 4.56 2.52
C ASN A 128 -34.81 5.26 2.25
N HIS A 129 -34.31 5.97 3.29
CA HIS A 129 -32.96 6.53 3.25
C HIS A 129 -31.89 5.44 3.34
N ASN A 130 -30.76 5.67 2.67
CA ASN A 130 -29.57 4.86 2.90
C ASN A 130 -29.01 5.16 4.29
N VAL A 131 -28.61 4.12 4.99
CA VAL A 131 -27.95 4.21 6.29
C VAL A 131 -26.50 3.78 6.13
N ILE A 132 -25.57 4.67 6.50
CA ILE A 132 -24.15 4.40 6.58
C ILE A 132 -23.75 4.28 8.04
N THR A 133 -23.29 3.12 8.45
CA THR A 133 -22.93 2.85 9.84
C THR A 133 -21.82 1.81 9.92
N SER A 134 -21.03 1.88 10.99
CA SER A 134 -20.10 0.82 11.42
C SER A 134 -20.55 0.18 12.74
N LEU A 135 -21.75 0.54 13.23
CA LEU A 135 -22.30 0.02 14.49
C LEU A 135 -23.18 -1.20 14.20
N PHE A 136 -22.80 -2.35 14.70
CA PHE A 136 -23.53 -3.61 14.64
C PHE A 136 -23.61 -4.17 16.07
N LEU A 137 -24.75 -3.99 16.72
CA LEU A 137 -24.94 -4.41 18.12
C LEU A 137 -25.23 -5.90 18.26
N ALA A 138 -25.91 -6.49 17.30
CA ALA A 138 -26.16 -7.93 17.28
C ALA A 138 -24.90 -8.68 16.79
N PRO A 139 -24.39 -9.67 17.57
CA PRO A 139 -23.17 -10.40 17.21
C PRO A 139 -23.24 -11.04 15.81
N GLU A 140 -24.38 -11.58 15.43
CA GLU A 140 -24.59 -12.25 14.15
C GLU A 140 -24.51 -11.26 12.97
N GLU A 141 -25.00 -10.03 13.14
CA GLU A 141 -24.88 -8.98 12.14
C GLU A 141 -23.44 -8.48 12.00
N CYS A 142 -22.73 -8.36 13.12
CA CYS A 142 -21.32 -8.00 13.13
C CYS A 142 -20.47 -9.07 12.42
N GLU A 143 -20.70 -10.35 12.71
CA GLU A 143 -20.03 -11.47 12.04
C GLU A 143 -20.29 -11.46 10.54
N LYS A 144 -21.53 -11.32 10.12
CA LYS A 144 -21.93 -11.24 8.71
C LYS A 144 -21.22 -10.09 7.99
N HIS A 145 -21.13 -8.93 8.65
CA HIS A 145 -20.43 -7.78 8.08
C HIS A 145 -18.92 -8.05 7.95
N ASN A 146 -18.27 -8.63 8.96
CA ASN A 146 -16.85 -8.99 8.91
C ASN A 146 -16.58 -10.03 7.82
N LEU A 147 -17.44 -11.00 7.61
CA LEU A 147 -17.33 -11.96 6.50
C LEU A 147 -17.42 -11.25 5.13
N LYS A 148 -18.33 -10.28 4.98
CA LYS A 148 -18.44 -9.45 3.79
C LYS A 148 -17.13 -8.67 3.53
N LEU A 149 -16.59 -7.99 4.55
CA LEU A 149 -15.33 -7.28 4.45
C LEU A 149 -14.18 -8.21 4.08
N ASN A 150 -14.07 -9.36 4.71
CA ASN A 150 -13.04 -10.35 4.40
C ASN A 150 -13.11 -10.84 2.95
N ASN A 151 -14.30 -11.07 2.41
CA ASN A 151 -14.46 -11.44 0.99
C ASN A 151 -14.01 -10.31 0.06
N LYS A 152 -14.35 -9.05 0.37
CA LYS A 152 -13.85 -7.88 -0.34
C LYS A 152 -12.32 -7.82 -0.31
N TYR A 153 -11.68 -8.05 0.83
CA TYR A 153 -10.21 -8.03 0.95
C TYR A 153 -9.55 -9.13 0.13
N LYS A 154 -10.12 -10.34 0.10
CA LYS A 154 -9.63 -11.41 -0.77
C LYS A 154 -9.71 -11.05 -2.27
N GLU A 155 -10.75 -10.34 -2.66
CA GLU A 155 -10.88 -9.84 -4.03
C GLU A 155 -9.81 -8.79 -4.34
N ILE A 156 -9.57 -7.84 -3.44
CA ILE A 156 -8.52 -6.83 -3.55
C ILE A 156 -7.14 -7.50 -3.64
N GLU A 157 -6.85 -8.45 -2.76
CA GLU A 157 -5.57 -9.20 -2.78
C GLU A 157 -5.32 -9.88 -4.14
N LYS A 158 -6.35 -10.40 -4.75
CA LYS A 158 -6.25 -11.09 -6.05
C LYS A 158 -6.06 -10.13 -7.23
N LYS A 159 -6.66 -8.93 -7.18
CA LYS A 159 -6.76 -8.04 -8.34
C LYS A 159 -5.78 -6.87 -8.30
N GLU A 160 -5.43 -6.39 -7.12
CA GLU A 160 -4.78 -5.08 -6.98
C GLU A 160 -3.34 -5.15 -6.47
N ALA A 161 -2.78 -6.35 -6.30
CA ALA A 161 -1.36 -6.50 -5.96
C ALA A 161 -0.48 -6.06 -7.14
N LYS A 162 0.32 -5.02 -6.94
CA LYS A 162 1.18 -4.40 -7.96
C LYS A 162 2.64 -4.41 -7.56
N PHE A 163 3.49 -4.68 -8.52
CA PHE A 163 4.93 -4.68 -8.34
C PHE A 163 5.64 -4.35 -9.65
N GLU A 164 6.91 -4.08 -9.53
CA GLU A 164 7.84 -3.95 -10.63
C GLU A 164 9.04 -4.87 -10.39
N LEU A 165 9.48 -5.54 -11.44
CA LEU A 165 10.74 -6.28 -11.48
C LEU A 165 11.76 -5.47 -12.27
N TYR A 166 12.96 -5.35 -11.75
CA TYR A 166 14.05 -4.67 -12.41
C TYR A 166 15.31 -5.55 -12.38
N ASN A 167 15.94 -5.74 -13.51
CA ASN A 167 17.14 -6.57 -13.68
C ASN A 167 16.95 -8.04 -13.21
N CYS A 168 15.74 -8.60 -13.40
CA CYS A 168 15.36 -9.96 -13.00
C CYS A 168 15.10 -10.87 -14.20
N ASP A 169 15.76 -10.64 -15.34
CA ASP A 169 15.55 -11.41 -16.58
C ASP A 169 16.36 -12.70 -16.63
N ASP A 170 17.44 -12.78 -15.86
CA ASP A 170 18.35 -13.92 -15.75
C ASP A 170 18.75 -14.18 -14.30
N GLU A 171 19.60 -15.19 -14.06
CA GLU A 171 20.13 -15.52 -12.75
C GLU A 171 20.81 -14.32 -12.09
N CYS A 172 20.47 -14.09 -10.83
CA CYS A 172 21.00 -13.03 -9.98
C CYS A 172 21.74 -13.63 -8.80
N ASP A 173 22.81 -12.98 -8.36
CA ASP A 173 23.44 -13.29 -7.08
C ASP A 173 22.46 -13.07 -5.93
N PHE A 174 21.86 -11.89 -5.91
CA PHE A 174 20.83 -11.49 -4.94
C PHE A 174 19.63 -10.86 -5.62
N ILE A 175 18.50 -10.88 -4.94
CA ILE A 175 17.34 -10.06 -5.31
C ILE A 175 17.03 -9.13 -4.14
N ILE A 176 17.14 -7.83 -4.38
CA ILE A 176 16.74 -6.80 -3.41
C ILE A 176 15.22 -6.69 -3.41
N VAL A 177 14.64 -6.51 -2.22
CA VAL A 177 13.24 -6.13 -2.06
C VAL A 177 13.20 -4.78 -1.39
N ALA A 178 12.71 -3.76 -2.10
CA ALA A 178 12.64 -2.39 -1.60
C ALA A 178 11.47 -1.64 -2.21
N TYR A 179 10.90 -0.65 -1.48
CA TYR A 179 9.83 0.20 -1.97
C TYR A 179 10.14 1.69 -1.81
N GLY A 180 9.35 2.53 -2.46
CA GLY A 180 9.47 3.97 -2.35
C GLY A 180 10.88 4.49 -2.68
N THR A 181 11.38 5.41 -1.89
CA THR A 181 12.71 6.00 -2.04
C THR A 181 13.83 4.96 -1.99
N MET A 182 13.70 3.92 -1.13
CA MET A 182 14.74 2.87 -1.05
C MET A 182 14.86 2.08 -2.35
N ALA A 183 13.76 1.77 -3.03
CA ALA A 183 13.80 1.12 -4.34
C ALA A 183 14.54 1.98 -5.38
N ARG A 184 14.32 3.30 -5.34
CA ARG A 184 15.02 4.26 -6.22
C ARG A 184 16.52 4.28 -5.97
N ILE A 185 16.95 4.24 -4.71
CA ILE A 185 18.37 4.18 -4.33
C ILE A 185 18.97 2.83 -4.77
N CYS A 186 18.26 1.74 -4.55
CA CYS A 186 18.71 0.40 -4.92
C CYS A 186 18.92 0.24 -6.43
N ARG A 187 18.13 0.90 -7.29
CA ARG A 187 18.38 0.90 -8.75
C ARG A 187 19.76 1.46 -9.11
N ASN A 188 20.19 2.54 -8.45
CA ASN A 188 21.52 3.07 -8.67
C ASN A 188 22.61 2.11 -8.19
N LEU A 189 22.40 1.48 -7.04
CA LEU A 189 23.29 0.43 -6.52
C LEU A 189 23.43 -0.72 -7.52
N ILE A 190 22.33 -1.22 -8.08
CA ILE A 190 22.32 -2.31 -9.08
C ILE A 190 23.15 -1.95 -10.30
N ASN A 191 22.96 -0.73 -10.84
CA ASN A 191 23.73 -0.25 -11.98
C ASN A 191 25.24 -0.11 -11.69
N MET A 192 25.62 0.07 -10.43
CA MET A 192 27.03 0.08 -10.00
C MET A 192 27.56 -1.34 -9.84
N ALA A 193 26.80 -2.23 -9.24
CA ALA A 193 27.16 -3.64 -9.02
C ALA A 193 27.36 -4.41 -10.34
N ASP A 194 26.53 -4.14 -11.35
CA ASP A 194 26.67 -4.72 -12.69
C ASP A 194 28.05 -4.42 -13.33
N LYS A 195 28.61 -3.24 -13.07
CA LYS A 195 29.95 -2.86 -13.56
C LYS A 195 31.08 -3.64 -12.89
N GLU A 196 30.83 -4.14 -11.69
CA GLU A 196 31.76 -4.96 -10.90
C GLU A 196 31.50 -6.48 -11.14
N GLY A 197 30.58 -6.83 -12.03
CA GLY A 197 30.22 -8.21 -12.34
C GLY A 197 29.34 -8.89 -11.30
N ILE A 198 28.72 -8.12 -10.40
CA ILE A 198 27.77 -8.63 -9.41
C ILE A 198 26.36 -8.39 -9.95
N ARG A 199 25.60 -9.45 -10.17
CA ARG A 199 24.26 -9.36 -10.74
C ARG A 199 23.19 -9.32 -9.66
N ILE A 200 22.52 -8.19 -9.55
CA ILE A 200 21.48 -7.95 -8.54
C ILE A 200 20.17 -7.64 -9.24
N GLY A 201 19.10 -8.35 -8.83
CA GLY A 201 17.73 -8.04 -9.22
C GLY A 201 17.02 -7.19 -8.17
N LEU A 202 15.88 -6.59 -8.54
CA LEU A 202 15.02 -5.83 -7.62
C LEU A 202 13.57 -6.23 -7.81
N ILE A 203 12.91 -6.58 -6.70
CA ILE A 203 11.45 -6.56 -6.56
C ILE A 203 11.08 -5.24 -5.90
N ARG A 204 10.27 -4.44 -6.57
CA ARG A 204 9.69 -3.23 -6.02
C ARG A 204 8.19 -3.40 -5.81
N PRO A 205 7.72 -3.64 -4.58
CA PRO A 205 6.30 -3.51 -4.27
C PRO A 205 5.80 -2.09 -4.59
N ILE A 206 4.75 -1.97 -5.40
CA ILE A 206 4.00 -0.73 -5.62
C ILE A 206 2.83 -0.68 -4.64
N THR A 207 2.20 -1.84 -4.40
CA THR A 207 1.27 -2.01 -3.29
C THR A 207 2.00 -2.64 -2.10
N LEU A 208 1.85 -2.07 -0.91
CA LEU A 208 2.34 -2.66 0.34
C LEU A 208 1.24 -3.52 0.99
N TRP A 209 0.00 -3.15 0.78
CA TRP A 209 -1.14 -4.03 0.95
C TRP A 209 -2.12 -3.78 -0.23
N PRO A 210 -2.53 -4.82 -0.93
CA PRO A 210 -2.08 -6.22 -0.82
C PRO A 210 -0.60 -6.41 -1.18
N PHE A 211 0.09 -7.25 -0.43
CA PHE A 211 1.51 -7.52 -0.69
C PHE A 211 1.66 -8.42 -1.93
N PRO A 212 2.53 -8.08 -2.89
CA PRO A 212 2.60 -8.75 -4.19
C PRO A 212 3.40 -10.06 -4.14
N LYS A 213 2.85 -11.10 -3.52
CA LYS A 213 3.47 -12.42 -3.41
C LYS A 213 3.85 -13.04 -4.75
N ALA A 214 3.04 -12.78 -5.78
CA ALA A 214 3.29 -13.28 -7.14
C ALA A 214 4.63 -12.81 -7.72
N ALA A 215 5.16 -11.67 -7.30
CA ALA A 215 6.49 -11.21 -7.70
C ALA A 215 7.59 -12.21 -7.30
N PHE A 216 7.49 -12.74 -6.09
CA PHE A 216 8.46 -13.71 -5.56
C PHE A 216 8.37 -15.05 -6.27
N GLU A 217 7.17 -15.50 -6.60
CA GLU A 217 6.95 -16.74 -7.35
C GLU A 217 7.60 -16.71 -8.73
N GLN A 218 7.64 -15.52 -9.36
CA GLN A 218 8.25 -15.34 -10.68
C GLN A 218 9.78 -15.40 -10.64
N VAL A 219 10.43 -14.97 -9.57
CA VAL A 219 11.88 -14.77 -9.53
C VAL A 219 12.62 -15.63 -8.51
N ILE A 220 11.93 -16.42 -7.70
CA ILE A 220 12.55 -17.21 -6.63
C ILE A 220 13.61 -18.19 -7.13
N TRP A 221 13.48 -18.62 -8.38
CA TRP A 221 14.40 -19.53 -9.04
C TRP A 221 15.65 -18.85 -9.60
N LEU A 222 15.61 -17.51 -9.73
CA LEU A 222 16.67 -16.70 -10.35
C LEU A 222 17.75 -16.29 -9.35
N THR A 223 17.51 -16.40 -8.03
CA THR A 223 18.47 -15.93 -7.04
C THR A 223 19.36 -17.05 -6.50
N GLY A 224 20.68 -16.83 -6.51
CA GLY A 224 21.68 -17.75 -5.97
C GLY A 224 21.75 -17.73 -4.44
N TYR A 225 21.80 -16.53 -3.84
CA TYR A 225 21.97 -16.36 -2.39
C TYR A 225 20.68 -15.99 -1.64
N GLY A 226 19.62 -15.57 -2.35
CA GLY A 226 18.32 -15.26 -1.75
C GLY A 226 17.92 -13.79 -1.85
N PHE A 227 17.04 -13.36 -0.93
CA PHE A 227 16.44 -12.03 -0.95
C PHE A 227 17.06 -11.13 0.14
N LEU A 228 17.35 -9.88 -0.22
CA LEU A 228 17.81 -8.83 0.68
C LEU A 228 16.73 -7.75 0.81
N CYS A 229 16.08 -7.65 1.97
CA CYS A 229 15.11 -6.60 2.23
C CYS A 229 15.82 -5.31 2.61
N VAL A 230 15.55 -4.21 1.90
CA VAL A 230 16.16 -2.88 2.13
C VAL A 230 15.05 -1.87 2.42
N GLU A 231 15.01 -1.37 3.66
CA GLU A 231 13.97 -0.47 4.15
C GLU A 231 14.50 0.51 5.19
N MET A 232 13.89 1.71 5.25
CA MET A 232 14.22 2.73 6.28
C MET A 232 13.40 2.48 7.56
N SER A 233 13.57 1.29 8.14
CA SER A 233 12.96 0.88 9.40
C SER A 233 13.85 -0.14 10.12
N MET A 234 13.42 -0.60 11.29
CA MET A 234 14.10 -1.66 12.03
C MET A 234 13.65 -3.08 11.62
N GLY A 235 13.09 -3.21 10.42
CA GLY A 235 12.63 -4.48 9.85
C GLY A 235 11.13 -4.68 10.04
N GLN A 236 10.32 -4.18 9.11
CA GLN A 236 8.86 -4.35 9.09
C GLN A 236 8.41 -5.05 7.80
N MET A 237 8.78 -4.55 6.62
CA MET A 237 8.45 -5.20 5.36
C MET A 237 9.07 -6.59 5.24
N VAL A 238 10.22 -6.81 5.86
CA VAL A 238 10.91 -8.10 5.86
C VAL A 238 10.03 -9.26 6.36
N GLU A 239 9.03 -8.99 7.22
CA GLU A 239 8.09 -10.03 7.66
C GLU A 239 7.18 -10.49 6.52
N ASP A 240 6.67 -9.57 5.69
CA ASP A 240 5.87 -9.91 4.52
C ASP A 240 6.72 -10.58 3.43
N VAL A 241 7.99 -10.16 3.28
CA VAL A 241 8.97 -10.84 2.41
C VAL A 241 9.14 -12.29 2.84
N ARG A 242 9.38 -12.54 4.13
CA ARG A 242 9.52 -13.91 4.69
C ARG A 242 8.28 -14.76 4.43
N LEU A 243 7.08 -14.18 4.62
CA LEU A 243 5.82 -14.87 4.32
C LEU A 243 5.66 -15.16 2.82
N ALA A 244 6.08 -14.26 1.96
CA ALA A 244 6.00 -14.44 0.51
C ALA A 244 6.98 -15.51 0.00
N VAL A 245 8.19 -15.56 0.54
CA VAL A 245 9.21 -16.58 0.23
C VAL A 245 8.81 -17.94 0.79
N ASN A 246 8.09 -17.97 1.92
CA ASN A 246 7.54 -19.17 2.56
C ASN A 246 8.59 -20.29 2.76
N GLY A 247 9.78 -19.92 3.23
CA GLY A 247 10.87 -20.85 3.52
C GLY A 247 11.54 -21.51 2.31
N LYS A 248 11.26 -21.05 1.10
CA LYS A 248 11.86 -21.60 -0.13
C LYS A 248 13.28 -21.09 -0.40
N LYS A 249 13.67 -19.95 0.20
CA LYS A 249 15.02 -19.35 0.12
C LYS A 249 15.32 -18.49 1.33
#